data_99e21b78ae04490212f57f039c8b8fdc
#
_entry.id   99e21b78ae04490212f57f039c8b8fdc
#
_cell.length_a   1.000
_cell.length_b   1.000
_cell.length_c   1.000
_cell.angle_alpha   90.00
_cell.angle_beta   90.00
_cell.angle_gamma   90.00
#
_symmetry.space_group_name_H-M   'P 1'
#
loop_
_entity.id
_entity.type
_entity.pdbx_description
1 polymer ?
#
loop_
_entity_poly.entity_id
_entity_poly.type
_entity_poly.pdbx_seq_one_letter_code
_entity_poly.pdbx_strand_id
1 'polypeptide(L)' 'MIHENNLEAKLYELERELRVAELNNWEFDIEVLKDEIKEVEYELYNSYL' A
#
# COMPACT_ATOMS: atom_id res chain seq x y z
N MET A 1 7.68 14.89 15.01
CA MET A 1 7.61 14.55 14.69
C MET A 1 7.61 13.79 14.12
N ILE A 2 7.81 13.33 13.76
CA ILE A 2 7.77 12.65 13.43
C ILE A 2 7.91 11.91 12.65
N HIS A 3 8.17 11.45 12.34
CA HIS A 3 8.38 10.70 11.74
C HIS A 3 8.36 9.70 11.27
N GLU A 4 8.16 9.59 11.06
CA GLU A 4 8.35 8.65 10.83
C GLU A 4 7.93 7.89 9.91
N ASN A 5 8.21 7.01 9.64
CA ASN A 5 7.83 5.98 8.86
C ASN A 5 6.50 5.53 9.19
N ASN A 6 5.54 6.06 8.61
CA ASN A 6 4.19 5.69 8.87
C ASN A 6 3.75 4.67 7.83
N LEU A 7 4.26 3.47 7.97
CA LEU A 7 3.97 2.42 7.03
C LEU A 7 2.50 2.03 7.03
N GLU A 8 1.89 2.07 8.21
CA GLU A 8 0.48 1.72 8.29
C GLU A 8 -0.39 2.71 7.54
N ALA A 9 -0.08 4.00 7.67
CA ALA A 9 -0.84 4.99 6.92
C ALA A 9 -0.62 4.85 5.42
N LYS A 10 0.61 4.53 5.03
CA LYS A 10 0.89 4.32 3.62
C LYS A 10 0.13 3.13 3.09
N LEU A 11 0.07 2.06 3.86
CA LEU A 11 -0.69 0.89 3.46
C LEU A 11 -2.15 1.22 3.29
N TYR A 12 -2.70 1.99 4.22
CA TYR A 12 -4.10 2.39 4.15
C TYR A 12 -4.37 3.19 2.87
N GLU A 13 -3.48 4.12 2.55
CA GLU A 13 -3.65 4.92 1.34
C GLU A 13 -3.60 4.06 0.09
N LEU A 14 -2.65 3.13 0.06
CA LEU A 14 -2.53 2.25 -1.11
C LEU A 14 -3.77 1.39 -1.26
N GLU A 15 -4.32 0.91 -0.17
CA GLU A 15 -5.54 0.11 -0.25
C GLU A 15 -6.71 0.92 -0.76
N ARG A 16 -6.79 2.18 -0.36
CA ARG A 16 -7.85 3.05 -0.88
C ARG A 16 -7.69 3.25 -2.38
N GLU A 17 -6.47 3.52 -2.83
CA GLU A 17 -6.22 3.71 -4.24
C GLU A 17 -6.51 2.44 -5.02
N LEU A 18 -6.19 1.30 -4.44
CA LEU A 18 -6.50 0.04 -5.09
C LEU A 18 -7.99 -0.11 -5.30
N ARG A 19 -8.77 0.26 -4.30
CA ARG A 19 -10.22 0.15 -4.44
C ARG A 19 -10.74 1.04 -5.58
N VAL A 20 -10.20 2.26 -5.67
CA VAL A 20 -10.60 3.15 -6.75
C VAL A 20 -10.21 2.57 -8.10
N ALA A 21 -9.01 2.02 -8.19
CA ALA A 21 -8.55 1.42 -9.44
C ALA A 21 -9.43 0.24 -9.83
N GLU A 22 -9.84 -0.56 -8.85
CA GLU A 22 -10.70 -1.69 -9.12
C GLU A 22 -12.07 -1.26 -9.63
N LEU A 23 -12.60 -0.20 -9.03
CA LEU A 23 -13.90 0.31 -9.45
C LEU A 23 -13.85 0.85 -10.88
N ASN A 24 -12.70 1.34 -11.29
CA ASN A 24 -12.54 1.92 -12.62
C ASN A 24 -11.93 0.95 -13.61
N ASN A 25 -11.63 -0.26 -13.19
CA ASN A 25 -11.02 -1.28 -14.05
C ASN A 25 -9.68 -0.83 -14.64
N TRP A 26 -8.91 -0.12 -13.84
CA TRP A 26 -7.57 0.30 -14.24
C TRP A 26 -6.61 -0.84 -13.95
N GLU A 27 -6.53 -1.78 -14.87
CA GLU A 27 -5.84 -3.04 -14.62
C GLU A 27 -4.35 -2.85 -14.36
N PHE A 28 -3.71 -1.95 -15.11
CA PHE A 28 -2.30 -1.70 -14.88
C PHE A 28 -2.06 -1.14 -13.48
N ASP A 29 -2.89 -0.16 -13.09
CA ASP A 29 -2.76 0.43 -11.77
C ASP A 29 -3.02 -0.59 -10.67
N ILE A 30 -3.97 -1.49 -10.91
CA ILE A 30 -4.28 -2.52 -9.94
C ILE A 30 -3.04 -3.36 -9.66
N GLU A 31 -2.34 -3.76 -10.71
CA GLU A 31 -1.15 -4.59 -10.51
C GLU A 31 -0.05 -3.82 -9.78
N VAL A 32 0.17 -2.58 -10.19
CA VAL A 32 1.20 -1.77 -9.54
C VAL A 32 0.88 -1.57 -8.07
N LEU A 33 -0.37 -1.25 -7.77
CA LEU A 33 -0.77 -1.02 -6.39
C LEU A 33 -0.65 -2.27 -5.55
N LYS A 34 -1.00 -3.42 -6.11
CA LYS A 34 -0.86 -4.67 -5.37
C LYS A 34 0.60 -4.95 -5.04
N ASP A 35 1.50 -4.67 -5.97
CA ASP A 35 2.92 -4.86 -5.69
C ASP A 35 3.38 -3.92 -4.60
N GLU A 36 2.96 -2.68 -4.65
CA GLU A 36 3.36 -1.72 -3.63
C GLU A 36 2.82 -2.10 -2.26
N ILE A 37 1.59 -2.57 -2.22
CA ILE A 37 1.00 -3.01 -0.97
C ILE A 37 1.81 -4.17 -0.38
N LYS A 38 2.19 -5.11 -1.23
CA LYS A 38 3.02 -6.21 -0.76
C LYS A 38 4.32 -5.74 -0.16
N GLU A 39 4.96 -4.75 -0.79
CA GLU A 39 6.21 -4.24 -0.28
C GLU A 39 6.03 -3.57 1.07
N VAL A 40 4.99 -2.78 1.21
CA VAL A 40 4.74 -2.12 2.48
C VAL A 40 4.42 -3.14 3.56
N GLU A 41 3.62 -4.14 3.23
CA GLU A 41 3.31 -5.20 4.19
C GLU A 41 4.57 -5.92 4.63
N TYR A 42 5.47 -6.18 3.69
CA TYR A 42 6.72 -6.85 4.02
C TYR A 42 7.55 -6.00 4.97
N GLU A 43 7.62 -4.70 4.72
CA GLU A 43 8.36 -3.81 5.60
C GLU A 43 7.73 -3.74 6.98
N LEU A 44 6.41 -3.67 7.02
CA LEU A 44 5.71 -3.67 8.30
C LEU A 44 6.02 -4.93 9.09
N TYR A 45 5.93 -6.06 8.41
CA TYR A 45 6.19 -7.33 9.05
C TYR A 45 7.60 -7.37 9.62
N ASN A 46 8.56 -6.92 8.83
CA ASN A 46 9.95 -6.93 9.26
C ASN A 46 10.21 -5.98 10.41
N SER A 47 9.46 -4.89 10.49
CA SER A 47 9.70 -3.92 11.53
C SER A 47 9.27 -4.43 12.90
N TYR A 48 8.48 -5.48 12.93
CA TYR A 48 8.08 -6.09 14.19
C TYR A 48 9.07 -7.14 14.66
N LEU A 49 10.03 -7.48 13.83
CA LEU A 49 11.03 -8.48 14.20
C LEU A 49 12.21 -7.83 14.91
#